data_d8c6a856eb0546e349dbe2530ec97877
#
_entry.id   d8c6a856eb0546e349dbe2530ec97877
#
_cell.length_a   1.000
_cell.length_b   1.000
_cell.length_c   1.000
_cell.angle_alpha   90.00
_cell.angle_beta   90.00
_cell.angle_gamma   90.00
#
_symmetry.space_group_name_H-M   'P 1'
#
loop_
_entity.id
_entity.type
_entity.pdbx_description
1 polymer ?
#
loop_
_entity_poly.entity_id
_entity_poly.type
_entity_poly.pdbx_seq_one_letter_code
_entity_poly.pdbx_strand_id
1 'polypeptide(L)'
;LSQVPKNAVILDPFCGSGTILTEAVVMGYVDLIASDISKKAIEDTEKNLDWVKNMYHVTCNMYQIFESDAFQLTKRLKPASVDAIITEPTLGKPLSGRETKNQLQSQADELAELFVDSFKTFAKILKPRGKILFIIPKFLCKDEWVEIDCVEKIKKTGFQTVPLEILDNPSAEHLTYHRPDQHLARTIWRFKKI
;
A
#
# COMPACT_ATOMS: atom_id res chain seq x y z
N LEU A 1 -6.11 -1.50 8.07
CA LEU A 1 -7.02 -0.42 8.55
C LEU A 1 -7.09 -0.35 10.07
N SER A 2 -7.28 -1.46 10.80
CA SER A 2 -7.37 -1.46 12.29
C SER A 2 -6.18 -0.83 13.04
N GLN A 3 -5.06 -0.62 12.37
CA GLN A 3 -3.83 -0.07 12.94
C GLN A 3 -3.81 1.47 13.06
N VAL A 4 -4.87 2.15 12.61
CA VAL A 4 -4.99 3.60 12.62
C VAL A 4 -6.33 4.06 13.20
N PRO A 5 -6.42 5.25 13.85
CA PRO A 5 -7.68 5.75 14.40
C PRO A 5 -8.68 6.11 13.30
N LYS A 6 -9.98 6.07 13.64
CA LYS A 6 -11.08 6.28 12.68
C LYS A 6 -11.15 7.67 12.07
N ASN A 7 -10.61 8.66 12.74
CA ASN A 7 -10.53 10.06 12.27
C ASN A 7 -9.21 10.38 11.55
N ALA A 8 -8.44 9.36 11.17
CA ALA A 8 -7.21 9.54 10.41
C ALA A 8 -7.51 9.88 8.96
N VAL A 9 -6.75 10.78 8.37
CA VAL A 9 -6.67 11.00 6.92
C VAL A 9 -5.85 9.85 6.32
N ILE A 10 -6.52 8.98 5.57
CA ILE A 10 -5.91 7.80 4.96
C ILE A 10 -5.70 8.04 3.47
N LEU A 11 -4.51 7.71 2.99
CA LEU A 11 -4.16 7.72 1.56
C LEU A 11 -3.88 6.29 1.08
N ASP A 12 -4.48 5.93 -0.06
CA ASP A 12 -4.04 4.81 -0.89
C ASP A 12 -3.48 5.35 -2.23
N PRO A 13 -2.15 5.40 -2.40
CA PRO A 13 -1.51 5.96 -3.59
C PRO A 13 -1.37 4.98 -4.76
N PHE A 14 -1.88 3.77 -4.63
CA PHE A 14 -1.96 2.72 -5.64
C PHE A 14 -3.35 2.06 -5.57
N CYS A 15 -4.40 2.88 -5.62
CA CYS A 15 -5.74 2.44 -5.21
C CYS A 15 -6.37 1.37 -6.12
N GLY A 16 -5.90 1.21 -7.35
CA GLY A 16 -6.45 0.23 -8.29
C GLY A 16 -7.96 0.44 -8.46
N SER A 17 -8.74 -0.59 -8.13
CA SER A 17 -10.21 -0.54 -8.14
C SER A 17 -10.83 -0.03 -6.83
N GLY A 18 -10.04 0.42 -5.87
CA GLY A 18 -10.51 1.03 -4.63
C GLY A 18 -10.86 0.06 -3.50
N THR A 19 -10.36 -1.17 -3.53
CA THR A 19 -10.69 -2.18 -2.51
C THR A 19 -10.39 -1.70 -1.08
N ILE A 20 -9.21 -1.11 -0.83
CA ILE A 20 -8.85 -0.61 0.50
C ILE A 20 -9.77 0.54 0.93
N LEU A 21 -10.15 1.41 -0.01
CA LEU A 21 -11.06 2.52 0.31
C LEU A 21 -12.47 2.05 0.58
N THR A 22 -13.00 1.10 -0.19
CA THR A 22 -14.34 0.55 0.05
C THR A 22 -14.43 -0.12 1.42
N GLU A 23 -13.43 -0.91 1.79
CA GLU A 23 -13.30 -1.47 3.14
C GLU A 23 -13.18 -0.38 4.22
N ALA A 24 -12.40 0.67 3.96
CA ALA A 24 -12.27 1.79 4.90
C ALA A 24 -13.61 2.49 5.15
N VAL A 25 -14.40 2.73 4.11
CA VAL A 25 -15.75 3.31 4.23
C VAL A 25 -16.65 2.41 5.07
N VAL A 26 -16.72 1.11 4.78
CA VAL A 26 -17.53 0.14 5.56
C VAL A 26 -17.08 0.10 7.02
N MET A 27 -15.79 0.23 7.28
CA MET A 27 -15.24 0.30 8.63
C MET A 27 -15.46 1.64 9.33
N GLY A 28 -16.06 2.65 8.67
CA GLY A 28 -16.38 3.96 9.26
C GLY A 28 -15.23 4.96 9.27
N TYR A 29 -14.24 4.83 8.38
CA TYR A 29 -13.29 5.90 8.10
C TYR A 29 -13.94 6.94 7.20
N VAL A 30 -13.63 8.22 7.44
CA VAL A 30 -14.36 9.33 6.79
C VAL A 30 -13.49 10.21 5.90
N ASP A 31 -12.18 10.27 6.18
CA ASP A 31 -11.25 11.13 5.44
C ASP A 31 -10.31 10.25 4.58
N LEU A 32 -10.71 10.04 3.34
CA LEU A 32 -10.03 9.12 2.42
C LEU A 32 -9.47 9.86 1.21
N ILE A 33 -8.27 9.51 0.82
CA ILE A 33 -7.59 9.99 -0.38
C ILE A 33 -7.15 8.77 -1.19
N ALA A 34 -7.44 8.79 -2.49
CA ALA A 34 -7.04 7.76 -3.42
C ALA A 34 -6.29 8.36 -4.61
N SER A 35 -5.26 7.69 -5.06
CA SER A 35 -4.65 7.99 -6.35
C SER A 35 -4.14 6.73 -7.04
N ASP A 36 -4.09 6.79 -8.34
CA ASP A 36 -3.48 5.77 -9.19
C ASP A 36 -2.95 6.45 -10.45
N ILE A 37 -1.95 5.88 -11.10
CA ILE A 37 -1.45 6.35 -12.39
C ILE A 37 -2.42 6.05 -13.53
N SER A 38 -3.30 5.07 -13.35
CA SER A 38 -4.29 4.63 -14.32
C SER A 38 -5.60 5.38 -14.15
N LYS A 39 -5.97 6.17 -15.17
CA LYS A 39 -7.29 6.82 -15.22
C LYS A 39 -8.44 5.81 -15.07
N LYS A 40 -8.30 4.62 -15.67
CA LYS A 40 -9.32 3.56 -15.53
C LYS A 40 -9.45 3.09 -14.07
N ALA A 41 -8.35 2.97 -13.34
CA ALA A 41 -8.36 2.60 -11.93
C ALA A 41 -9.14 3.65 -11.10
N ILE A 42 -8.95 4.94 -11.40
CA ILE A 42 -9.68 6.04 -10.76
C ILE A 42 -11.18 5.92 -11.02
N GLU A 43 -11.59 5.74 -12.28
CA GLU A 43 -13.00 5.57 -12.67
C GLU A 43 -13.64 4.33 -11.99
N ASP A 44 -12.91 3.24 -11.87
CA ASP A 44 -13.37 2.02 -11.22
C ASP A 44 -13.48 2.22 -9.69
N THR A 45 -12.53 2.93 -9.09
CA THR A 45 -12.58 3.30 -7.65
C THR A 45 -13.80 4.15 -7.33
N GLU A 46 -14.10 5.18 -8.13
CA GLU A 46 -15.27 6.04 -7.95
C GLU A 46 -16.57 5.22 -8.00
N LYS A 47 -16.74 4.37 -9.02
CA LYS A 47 -17.91 3.49 -9.16
C LYS A 47 -18.07 2.54 -7.98
N ASN A 48 -17.00 1.91 -7.53
CA ASN A 48 -17.03 0.97 -6.42
C ASN A 48 -17.36 1.66 -5.10
N LEU A 49 -16.82 2.85 -4.86
CA LEU A 49 -17.17 3.65 -3.68
C LEU A 49 -18.63 4.09 -3.68
N ASP A 50 -19.16 4.54 -4.81
CA ASP A 50 -20.57 4.90 -4.93
C ASP A 50 -21.48 3.69 -4.72
N TRP A 51 -21.10 2.53 -5.25
CA TRP A 51 -21.83 1.28 -5.00
C TRP A 51 -21.85 0.90 -3.52
N VAL A 52 -20.70 0.95 -2.84
CA VAL A 52 -20.60 0.64 -1.41
C VAL A 52 -21.43 1.59 -0.56
N LYS A 53 -21.36 2.90 -0.84
CA LYS A 53 -22.18 3.90 -0.12
C LYS A 53 -23.68 3.62 -0.22
N ASN A 54 -24.14 3.32 -1.45
CA ASN A 54 -25.55 3.02 -1.68
C ASN A 54 -25.99 1.71 -1.02
N MET A 55 -25.14 0.66 -1.12
CA MET A 55 -25.45 -0.67 -0.60
C MET A 55 -25.50 -0.70 0.94
N TYR A 56 -24.57 -0.03 1.60
CA TYR A 56 -24.43 -0.07 3.05
C TYR A 56 -24.99 1.17 3.76
N HIS A 57 -25.59 2.12 3.01
CA HIS A 57 -26.13 3.37 3.52
C HIS A 57 -25.13 4.16 4.40
N VAL A 58 -23.85 4.10 4.03
CA VAL A 58 -22.78 4.78 4.75
C VAL A 58 -22.48 6.15 4.16
N THR A 59 -22.25 7.12 5.02
CA THR A 59 -21.81 8.46 4.62
C THR A 59 -20.31 8.58 4.81
N CYS A 60 -19.59 8.80 3.72
CA CYS A 60 -18.20 9.24 3.75
C CYS A 60 -18.19 10.75 3.50
N ASN A 61 -17.67 11.50 4.44
CA ASN A 61 -17.81 12.96 4.40
C ASN A 61 -16.84 13.63 3.43
N MET A 62 -15.63 13.08 3.28
CA MET A 62 -14.62 13.64 2.39
C MET A 62 -13.77 12.53 1.78
N TYR A 63 -13.78 12.44 0.47
CA TYR A 63 -12.76 11.68 -0.25
C TYR A 63 -12.27 12.50 -1.44
N GLN A 64 -10.99 12.37 -1.69
CA GLN A 64 -10.33 12.93 -2.86
C GLN A 64 -9.81 11.79 -3.71
N ILE A 65 -10.26 11.71 -4.96
CA ILE A 65 -9.80 10.69 -5.90
C ILE A 65 -9.21 11.42 -7.10
N PHE A 66 -7.98 11.08 -7.50
CA PHE A 66 -7.32 11.74 -8.62
C PHE A 66 -6.26 10.87 -9.28
N GLU A 67 -6.12 11.03 -10.59
CA GLU A 67 -5.02 10.44 -11.35
C GLU A 67 -3.70 11.11 -10.96
N SER A 68 -2.72 10.31 -10.52
CA SER A 68 -1.37 10.77 -10.18
C SER A 68 -0.40 9.61 -10.11
N ASP A 69 0.81 9.83 -10.57
CA ASP A 69 1.96 9.02 -10.21
C ASP A 69 2.28 9.21 -8.71
N ALA A 70 2.59 8.12 -8.00
CA ALA A 70 2.97 8.14 -6.58
C ALA A 70 4.18 9.03 -6.28
N PHE A 71 5.06 9.26 -7.26
CA PHE A 71 6.19 10.19 -7.14
C PHE A 71 5.78 11.66 -7.21
N GLN A 72 4.57 11.98 -7.69
CA GLN A 72 4.10 13.34 -7.93
C GLN A 72 3.04 13.81 -6.93
N LEU A 73 2.75 13.04 -5.90
CA LEU A 73 1.73 13.35 -4.89
C LEU A 73 1.92 14.72 -4.23
N THR A 74 3.16 15.19 -4.09
CA THR A 74 3.45 16.52 -3.55
C THR A 74 2.93 17.68 -4.41
N LYS A 75 2.52 17.44 -5.65
CA LYS A 75 1.85 18.44 -6.50
C LYS A 75 0.36 18.58 -6.14
N ARG A 76 -0.22 17.59 -5.49
CA ARG A 76 -1.64 17.49 -5.15
C ARG A 76 -1.91 17.60 -3.66
N LEU A 77 -1.01 17.08 -2.83
CA LEU A 77 -1.15 17.00 -1.38
C LEU A 77 -0.17 17.93 -0.68
N LYS A 78 -0.64 18.59 0.36
CA LYS A 78 0.20 19.46 1.19
C LYS A 78 1.20 18.62 2.00
N PRO A 79 2.36 19.17 2.34
CA PRO A 79 3.26 18.52 3.29
C PRO A 79 2.56 18.22 4.61
N ALA A 80 2.88 17.08 5.20
CA ALA A 80 2.36 16.63 6.50
C ALA A 80 0.81 16.71 6.61
N SER A 81 0.08 16.34 5.55
CA SER A 81 -1.40 16.37 5.52
C SER A 81 -2.04 15.00 5.72
N VAL A 82 -1.29 13.91 5.59
CA VAL A 82 -1.78 12.52 5.65
C VAL A 82 -1.38 11.89 6.97
N ASP A 83 -2.31 11.22 7.66
CA ASP A 83 -2.04 10.52 8.92
C ASP A 83 -1.51 9.10 8.68
N ALA A 84 -2.05 8.42 7.67
CA ALA A 84 -1.66 7.07 7.33
C ALA A 84 -1.70 6.81 5.83
N ILE A 85 -0.79 5.96 5.37
CA ILE A 85 -0.82 5.37 4.02
C ILE A 85 -1.08 3.89 4.19
N ILE A 86 -2.10 3.37 3.49
CA ILE A 86 -2.45 1.95 3.51
C ILE A 86 -2.62 1.53 2.06
N THR A 87 -1.74 0.66 1.59
CA THR A 87 -1.70 0.38 0.16
C THR A 87 -1.12 -0.98 -0.18
N GLU A 88 -1.63 -1.57 -1.25
CA GLU A 88 -1.03 -2.66 -1.99
C GLU A 88 -0.53 -2.09 -3.33
N PRO A 89 0.77 -1.80 -3.48
CA PRO A 89 1.32 -1.30 -4.74
C PRO A 89 1.28 -2.37 -5.82
N THR A 90 1.79 -2.05 -7.02
CA THR A 90 1.99 -3.10 -8.02
C THR A 90 2.84 -4.23 -7.44
N LEU A 91 2.40 -5.45 -7.66
CA LEU A 91 3.09 -6.67 -7.23
C LEU A 91 4.03 -7.23 -8.31
N GLY A 92 4.26 -6.46 -9.36
CA GLY A 92 5.04 -6.88 -10.53
C GLY A 92 4.19 -7.48 -11.65
N LYS A 93 4.86 -8.09 -12.61
CA LYS A 93 4.19 -8.76 -13.74
C LYS A 93 3.54 -10.06 -13.27
N PRO A 94 2.41 -10.47 -13.87
CA PRO A 94 1.80 -11.77 -13.60
C PRO A 94 2.80 -12.91 -13.77
N LEU A 95 2.84 -13.83 -12.80
CA LEU A 95 3.74 -14.97 -12.82
C LEU A 95 3.04 -16.21 -13.38
N SER A 96 3.75 -16.94 -14.24
CA SER A 96 3.32 -18.22 -14.83
C SER A 96 3.90 -19.44 -14.11
N GLY A 97 4.88 -19.23 -13.21
CA GLY A 97 5.64 -20.30 -12.56
C GLY A 97 6.79 -20.86 -13.41
N ARG A 98 7.05 -20.26 -14.58
CA ARG A 98 8.12 -20.66 -15.51
C ARG A 98 9.28 -19.69 -15.55
N GLU A 99 9.19 -18.61 -14.78
CA GLU A 99 10.21 -17.57 -14.71
C GLU A 99 11.52 -18.13 -14.14
N THR A 100 12.63 -17.69 -14.72
CA THR A 100 13.95 -17.98 -14.17
C THR A 100 14.24 -17.10 -12.97
N LYS A 101 15.15 -17.53 -12.09
CA LYS A 101 15.58 -16.74 -10.93
C LYS A 101 16.07 -15.35 -11.34
N ASN A 102 16.80 -15.24 -12.45
CA ASN A 102 17.30 -13.94 -12.94
C ASN A 102 16.17 -13.02 -13.39
N GLN A 103 15.11 -13.54 -14.02
CA GLN A 103 13.95 -12.73 -14.40
C GLN A 103 13.20 -12.23 -13.17
N LEU A 104 13.02 -13.08 -12.16
CA LEU A 104 12.38 -12.67 -10.90
C LEU A 104 13.24 -11.69 -10.12
N GLN A 105 14.57 -11.85 -10.13
CA GLN A 105 15.47 -10.90 -9.48
C GLN A 105 15.42 -9.53 -10.17
N SER A 106 15.46 -9.48 -11.50
CA SER A 106 15.31 -8.21 -12.23
C SER A 106 13.99 -7.51 -11.89
N GLN A 107 12.88 -8.26 -11.82
CA GLN A 107 11.60 -7.70 -11.40
C GLN A 107 11.60 -7.23 -9.93
N ALA A 108 12.26 -7.95 -9.04
CA ALA A 108 12.42 -7.57 -7.65
C ALA A 108 13.21 -6.27 -7.50
N ASP A 109 14.27 -6.10 -8.28
CA ASP A 109 15.10 -4.90 -8.27
C ASP A 109 14.33 -3.68 -8.79
N GLU A 110 13.55 -3.81 -9.88
CA GLU A 110 12.67 -2.76 -10.40
C GLU A 110 11.63 -2.32 -9.34
N LEU A 111 11.03 -3.28 -8.64
CA LEU A 111 10.07 -2.98 -7.57
C LEU A 111 10.73 -2.35 -6.34
N ALA A 112 11.94 -2.77 -6.00
CA ALA A 112 12.69 -2.16 -4.90
C ALA A 112 12.94 -0.68 -5.14
N GLU A 113 13.32 -0.28 -6.35
CA GLU A 113 13.51 1.12 -6.74
C GLU A 113 12.20 1.90 -6.66
N LEU A 114 11.12 1.36 -7.26
CA LEU A 114 9.78 1.95 -7.22
C LEU A 114 9.33 2.22 -5.77
N PHE A 115 9.50 1.23 -4.88
CA PHE A 115 9.06 1.35 -3.49
C PHE A 115 9.88 2.40 -2.73
N VAL A 116 11.20 2.37 -2.86
CA VAL A 116 12.08 3.34 -2.21
C VAL A 116 11.75 4.78 -2.66
N ASP A 117 11.54 5.00 -3.96
CA ASP A 117 11.21 6.33 -4.48
C ASP A 117 9.81 6.79 -4.06
N SER A 118 8.85 5.87 -3.97
CA SER A 118 7.54 6.17 -3.38
C SER A 118 7.68 6.65 -1.92
N PHE A 119 8.48 5.96 -1.11
CA PHE A 119 8.70 6.34 0.28
C PHE A 119 9.39 7.70 0.46
N LYS A 120 10.27 8.11 -0.45
CA LYS A 120 10.81 9.49 -0.48
C LYS A 120 9.70 10.55 -0.63
N THR A 121 8.67 10.24 -1.42
CA THR A 121 7.50 11.11 -1.59
C THR A 121 6.59 11.04 -0.37
N PHE A 122 6.34 9.84 0.15
CA PHE A 122 5.52 9.63 1.35
C PHE A 122 6.10 10.36 2.57
N ALA A 123 7.43 10.40 2.71
CA ALA A 123 8.08 11.15 3.77
C ALA A 123 7.72 12.65 3.79
N LYS A 124 7.39 13.24 2.64
CA LYS A 124 7.02 14.65 2.54
C LYS A 124 5.57 14.91 2.92
N ILE A 125 4.66 14.04 2.51
CA ILE A 125 3.21 14.23 2.69
C ILE A 125 2.67 13.67 3.99
N LEU A 126 3.34 12.66 4.57
CA LEU A 126 2.94 12.03 5.81
C LEU A 126 3.29 12.92 7.02
N LYS A 127 2.36 13.05 7.96
CA LYS A 127 2.58 13.75 9.24
C LYS A 127 3.73 13.11 10.04
N PRO A 128 4.38 13.85 10.96
CA PRO A 128 5.30 13.27 11.92
C PRO A 128 4.64 12.10 12.68
N ARG A 129 5.34 11.00 12.86
CA ARG A 129 4.84 9.76 13.48
C ARG A 129 3.70 9.07 12.70
N GLY A 130 3.37 9.54 11.49
CA GLY A 130 2.40 8.89 10.62
C GLY A 130 2.82 7.45 10.28
N LYS A 131 1.84 6.62 9.96
CA LYS A 131 2.03 5.17 9.75
C LYS A 131 1.86 4.82 8.29
N ILE A 132 2.59 3.81 7.84
CA ILE A 132 2.40 3.21 6.51
C ILE A 132 2.21 1.71 6.70
N LEU A 133 1.12 1.17 6.16
CA LEU A 133 0.95 -0.26 5.93
C LEU A 133 1.15 -0.51 4.45
N PHE A 134 2.17 -1.29 4.14
CA PHE A 134 2.64 -1.47 2.78
C PHE A 134 2.89 -2.95 2.49
N ILE A 135 2.39 -3.42 1.35
CA ILE A 135 2.60 -4.79 0.91
C ILE A 135 3.85 -4.86 0.03
N ILE A 136 4.79 -5.70 0.42
CA ILE A 136 5.98 -6.03 -0.35
C ILE A 136 5.82 -7.48 -0.82
N PRO A 137 5.78 -7.74 -2.15
CA PRO A 137 5.69 -9.10 -2.64
C PRO A 137 7.02 -9.84 -2.47
N LYS A 138 6.95 -11.17 -2.51
CA LYS A 138 8.10 -12.04 -2.77
C LYS A 138 7.69 -13.11 -3.78
N PHE A 139 8.61 -13.53 -4.60
CA PHE A 139 8.36 -14.42 -5.73
C PHE A 139 8.87 -15.82 -5.46
N LEU A 140 8.07 -16.83 -5.74
CA LEU A 140 8.47 -18.22 -5.63
C LEU A 140 9.12 -18.69 -6.93
N CYS A 141 10.40 -19.06 -6.85
CA CYS A 141 11.15 -19.68 -7.93
C CYS A 141 11.43 -21.15 -7.58
N LYS A 142 10.65 -22.07 -8.11
CA LYS A 142 10.67 -23.48 -7.67
C LYS A 142 10.39 -23.54 -6.15
N ASP A 143 11.38 -23.87 -5.33
CA ASP A 143 11.26 -24.00 -3.88
C ASP A 143 11.96 -22.86 -3.10
N GLU A 144 12.46 -21.85 -3.79
CA GLU A 144 13.16 -20.70 -3.18
C GLU A 144 12.38 -19.40 -3.37
N TRP A 145 12.41 -18.55 -2.34
CA TRP A 145 11.84 -17.21 -2.41
C TRP A 145 12.88 -16.20 -2.91
N VAL A 146 12.48 -15.41 -3.90
CA VAL A 146 13.18 -14.19 -4.31
C VAL A 146 12.51 -13.03 -3.60
N GLU A 147 13.23 -12.39 -2.70
CA GLU A 147 12.73 -11.27 -1.89
C GLU A 147 13.10 -9.93 -2.53
N ILE A 148 12.32 -8.90 -2.21
CA ILE A 148 12.56 -7.53 -2.67
C ILE A 148 13.37 -6.80 -1.60
N ASP A 149 14.65 -6.56 -1.88
CA ASP A 149 15.59 -5.87 -0.98
C ASP A 149 15.35 -4.36 -0.95
N CYS A 150 14.28 -3.93 -0.26
CA CYS A 150 13.94 -2.52 -0.16
C CYS A 150 13.81 -2.01 1.28
N VAL A 151 13.59 -2.86 2.28
CA VAL A 151 13.25 -2.45 3.65
C VAL A 151 14.32 -1.56 4.28
N GLU A 152 15.58 -1.96 4.22
CA GLU A 152 16.68 -1.17 4.78
C GLU A 152 16.91 0.14 3.99
N LYS A 153 16.64 0.13 2.69
CA LYS A 153 16.69 1.34 1.84
C LYS A 153 15.54 2.29 2.20
N ILE A 154 14.34 1.77 2.45
CA ILE A 154 13.18 2.54 2.92
C ILE A 154 13.46 3.19 4.29
N LYS A 155 14.06 2.48 5.24
CA LYS A 155 14.44 3.06 6.55
C LYS A 155 15.33 4.29 6.39
N LYS A 156 16.24 4.29 5.42
CA LYS A 156 17.11 5.45 5.13
C LYS A 156 16.35 6.68 4.60
N THR A 157 15.08 6.53 4.20
CA THR A 157 14.23 7.66 3.75
C THR A 157 13.46 8.34 4.91
N GLY A 158 13.73 8.00 6.16
CA GLY A 158 13.13 8.62 7.35
C GLY A 158 12.02 7.78 7.99
N PHE A 159 12.08 6.46 7.84
CA PHE A 159 11.13 5.52 8.43
C PHE A 159 11.83 4.48 9.30
N GLN A 160 11.07 3.92 10.22
CA GLN A 160 11.44 2.71 10.96
C GLN A 160 10.34 1.66 10.81
N THR A 161 10.70 0.39 10.79
CA THR A 161 9.73 -0.70 10.91
C THR A 161 9.20 -0.76 12.33
N VAL A 162 7.92 -1.08 12.47
CA VAL A 162 7.28 -1.29 13.78
C VAL A 162 6.45 -2.58 13.73
N PRO A 163 6.40 -3.37 14.80
CA PRO A 163 5.65 -4.61 14.84
C PRO A 163 4.18 -4.41 14.48
N LEU A 164 3.58 -5.39 13.81
CA LEU A 164 2.14 -5.44 13.62
C LEU A 164 1.48 -5.85 14.94
N GLU A 165 0.41 -5.17 15.31
CA GLU A 165 -0.42 -5.55 16.46
C GLU A 165 -1.36 -6.69 16.05
N ILE A 166 -0.82 -7.91 15.99
CA ILE A 166 -1.54 -9.14 15.68
C ILE A 166 -1.72 -9.89 16.99
N LEU A 167 -2.93 -10.36 17.25
CA LEU A 167 -3.31 -10.98 18.53
C LEU A 167 -2.41 -12.17 18.94
N ASP A 168 -1.98 -12.97 17.96
CA ASP A 168 -1.23 -14.20 18.23
C ASP A 168 0.30 -14.00 18.23
N ASN A 169 0.80 -12.91 17.67
CA ASN A 169 2.23 -12.58 17.66
C ASN A 169 2.49 -11.06 17.61
N PRO A 170 2.42 -10.38 18.75
CA PRO A 170 2.57 -8.92 18.82
C PRO A 170 3.98 -8.41 18.47
N SER A 171 4.96 -9.29 18.39
CA SER A 171 6.34 -8.94 18.00
C SER A 171 6.67 -9.23 16.54
N ALA A 172 5.72 -9.71 15.75
CA ALA A 172 5.98 -9.99 14.33
C ALA A 172 6.32 -8.70 13.58
N GLU A 173 7.49 -8.66 12.94
CA GLU A 173 7.91 -7.51 12.12
C GLU A 173 7.03 -7.33 10.89
N HIS A 174 6.56 -8.43 10.32
CA HIS A 174 5.65 -8.45 9.16
C HIS A 174 4.77 -9.69 9.19
N LEU A 175 3.66 -9.65 8.47
CA LEU A 175 2.80 -10.79 8.21
C LEU A 175 2.97 -11.25 6.77
N THR A 176 3.22 -12.55 6.57
CA THR A 176 3.25 -13.13 5.24
C THR A 176 1.94 -13.86 4.94
N TYR A 177 1.32 -13.52 3.83
CA TYR A 177 0.17 -14.22 3.26
C TYR A 177 0.53 -14.84 1.92
N HIS A 178 0.36 -16.15 1.80
CA HIS A 178 0.61 -16.91 0.58
C HIS A 178 -0.53 -17.89 0.31
N ARG A 179 -0.96 -17.96 -0.93
CA ARG A 179 -1.87 -19.00 -1.42
C ARG A 179 -1.05 -20.09 -2.09
N PRO A 180 -1.26 -21.38 -1.75
CA PRO A 180 -0.42 -22.48 -2.25
C PRO A 180 -0.38 -22.61 -3.79
N ASP A 181 -1.42 -22.12 -4.47
CA ASP A 181 -1.56 -22.12 -5.93
C ASP A 181 -0.91 -20.90 -6.62
N GLN A 182 -0.31 -19.98 -5.86
CA GLN A 182 0.29 -18.76 -6.39
C GLN A 182 1.82 -18.79 -6.26
N HIS A 183 2.50 -18.26 -7.27
CA HIS A 183 3.95 -18.06 -7.27
C HIS A 183 4.38 -16.73 -6.65
N LEU A 184 3.50 -16.12 -5.85
CA LEU A 184 3.70 -14.84 -5.19
C LEU A 184 3.13 -14.91 -3.78
N ALA A 185 3.90 -14.41 -2.81
CA ALA A 185 3.39 -14.12 -1.47
C ALA A 185 3.41 -12.62 -1.21
N ARG A 186 2.56 -12.18 -0.30
CA ARG A 186 2.45 -10.79 0.16
C ARG A 186 3.01 -10.69 1.56
N THR A 187 3.98 -9.83 1.77
CA THR A 187 4.46 -9.49 3.11
C THR A 187 3.93 -8.11 3.49
N ILE A 188 3.15 -8.06 4.55
CA ILE A 188 2.54 -6.82 5.06
C ILE A 188 3.47 -6.23 6.10
N TRP A 189 4.01 -5.07 5.79
CA TRP A 189 4.91 -4.32 6.66
C TRP A 189 4.23 -3.10 7.25
N ARG A 190 4.58 -2.77 8.49
CA ARG A 190 4.21 -1.50 9.11
C ARG A 190 5.44 -0.64 9.32
N PHE A 191 5.40 0.55 8.74
CA PHE A 191 6.40 1.57 8.92
C PHE A 191 5.84 2.75 9.70
N LYS A 192 6.70 3.45 10.41
CA LYS A 192 6.40 4.70 11.11
C LYS A 192 7.42 5.74 10.70
N LYS A 193 6.96 6.95 10.38
CA LYS A 193 7.84 8.09 10.11
C LYS A 193 8.52 8.53 11.41
N ILE A 194 9.84 8.73 11.35
CA ILE A 194 10.69 9.21 12.44
C ILE A 194 10.50 10.71 12.61
#